data_a47824e796f7f97cf2f301f5663b6ff7
#
_entry.id   a47824e796f7f97cf2f301f5663b6ff7
#
_cell.length_a   1.000
_cell.length_b   1.000
_cell.length_c   1.000
_cell.angle_alpha   90.00
_cell.angle_beta   90.00
_cell.angle_gamma   90.00
#
_symmetry.space_group_name_H-M   'P 1'
#
loop_
_entity.id
_entity.type
_entity.pdbx_description
1 polymer ?
#
loop_
_entity_poly.entity_id
_entity_poly.type
_entity_poly.pdbx_seq_one_letter_code
_entity_poly.pdbx_strand_id
1 'polypeptide(L)'
;MAKKKETTGKGLSIFDIVKNCDDTAEVLAESKTAVIPDYVNTGWYILNAAMTGSIFKGAPASRVVTLSGESGTGKSYLAISICREAQKQGYTPIYMDSEGAIDTEFVERLGCDTSNFIIKQ
;
A
#
# COMPACT_ATOMS: atom_id res chain seq x y z
N MET A 1 35.65 -14.67 -52.21
CA MET A 1 34.30 -14.15 -51.94
C MET A 1 34.23 -13.61 -50.51
N ALA A 2 34.35 -12.29 -50.37
CA ALA A 2 34.35 -11.62 -49.04
C ALA A 2 32.92 -11.33 -48.62
N LYS A 3 32.48 -11.88 -47.48
CA LYS A 3 31.19 -11.58 -46.85
C LYS A 3 31.24 -10.17 -46.25
N LYS A 4 30.50 -9.26 -46.85
CA LYS A 4 30.24 -7.92 -46.39
C LYS A 4 29.44 -8.00 -45.05
N LYS A 5 30.06 -7.63 -43.92
CA LYS A 5 29.37 -7.41 -42.68
C LYS A 5 28.53 -6.13 -42.83
N GLU A 6 27.21 -6.27 -42.86
CA GLU A 6 26.30 -5.15 -42.68
C GLU A 6 26.34 -4.73 -41.23
N THR A 7 26.96 -3.62 -40.97
CA THR A 7 26.84 -2.86 -39.70
C THR A 7 25.52 -2.10 -39.76
N THR A 8 24.43 -2.74 -39.36
CA THR A 8 23.20 -2.04 -38.99
C THR A 8 23.51 -1.23 -37.74
N GLY A 9 23.62 0.09 -37.90
CA GLY A 9 23.71 1.03 -36.80
C GLY A 9 22.49 0.84 -35.88
N LYS A 10 22.69 0.29 -34.69
CA LYS A 10 21.70 0.31 -33.63
C LYS A 10 21.51 1.77 -33.25
N GLY A 11 20.50 2.42 -33.79
CA GLY A 11 20.00 3.67 -33.23
C GLY A 11 19.64 3.41 -31.76
N LEU A 12 19.97 4.35 -30.88
CA LEU A 12 19.55 4.34 -29.48
C LEU A 12 18.04 4.08 -29.45
N SER A 13 17.62 3.08 -28.70
CA SER A 13 16.20 2.83 -28.52
C SER A 13 15.59 4.00 -27.72
N ILE A 14 14.30 4.26 -27.88
CA ILE A 14 13.59 5.28 -27.08
C ILE A 14 13.78 5.00 -25.59
N PHE A 15 13.82 3.74 -25.19
CA PHE A 15 14.08 3.33 -23.82
C PHE A 15 15.47 3.76 -23.33
N ASP A 16 16.52 3.58 -24.16
CA ASP A 16 17.89 4.00 -23.79
C ASP A 16 17.96 5.53 -23.63
N ILE A 17 17.22 6.27 -24.44
CA ILE A 17 17.14 7.73 -24.36
C ILE A 17 16.46 8.15 -23.05
N VAL A 18 15.31 7.56 -22.71
CA VAL A 18 14.56 7.87 -21.49
C VAL A 18 15.38 7.51 -20.26
N LYS A 19 16.02 6.34 -20.24
CA LYS A 19 16.85 5.90 -19.11
C LYS A 19 18.09 6.78 -18.90
N ASN A 20 18.64 7.36 -19.96
CA ASN A 20 19.74 8.34 -19.84
C ASN A 20 19.27 9.68 -19.27
N CYS A 21 17.97 10.01 -19.36
CA CYS A 21 17.38 11.21 -18.75
C CYS A 21 16.91 10.97 -17.32
N ASP A 22 16.49 9.74 -17.00
CA ASP A 22 15.95 9.36 -15.69
C ASP A 22 16.31 7.90 -15.38
N ASP A 23 17.23 7.71 -14.43
CA ASP A 23 17.70 6.39 -14.00
C ASP A 23 16.60 5.53 -13.36
N THR A 24 15.47 6.14 -12.96
CA THR A 24 14.33 5.45 -12.38
C THR A 24 13.38 4.86 -13.42
N ALA A 25 13.58 5.19 -14.71
CA ALA A 25 12.75 4.66 -15.79
C ALA A 25 13.00 3.16 -16.00
N GLU A 26 11.92 2.38 -15.94
CA GLU A 26 11.92 0.92 -16.10
C GLU A 26 10.92 0.48 -17.16
N VAL A 27 11.19 -0.65 -17.81
CA VAL A 27 10.18 -1.31 -18.65
C VAL A 27 9.10 -1.89 -17.75
N LEU A 28 7.82 -1.58 -18.01
CA LEU A 28 6.69 -2.00 -17.17
C LEU A 28 6.67 -3.51 -16.90
N ALA A 29 7.06 -4.34 -17.86
CA ALA A 29 7.12 -5.80 -17.70
C ALA A 29 8.18 -6.25 -16.68
N GLU A 30 9.20 -5.43 -16.43
CA GLU A 30 10.32 -5.71 -15.50
C GLU A 30 10.18 -4.96 -14.18
N SER A 31 9.29 -3.95 -14.15
CA SER A 31 9.08 -3.12 -12.97
C SER A 31 8.45 -3.90 -11.82
N LYS A 32 9.08 -3.81 -10.65
CA LYS A 32 8.54 -4.35 -9.40
C LYS A 32 7.70 -3.33 -8.64
N THR A 33 7.65 -2.09 -9.09
CA THR A 33 6.96 -0.98 -8.41
C THR A 33 5.44 -1.18 -8.33
N ALA A 34 4.87 -1.88 -9.32
CA ALA A 34 3.45 -2.21 -9.35
C ALA A 34 3.07 -3.43 -8.49
N VAL A 35 4.05 -4.22 -8.05
CA VAL A 35 3.80 -5.41 -7.25
C VAL A 35 3.44 -5.00 -5.83
N ILE A 36 2.29 -5.46 -5.34
CA ILE A 36 1.88 -5.28 -3.95
C ILE A 36 2.54 -6.41 -3.14
N PRO A 37 3.47 -6.09 -2.23
CA PRO A 37 4.26 -7.11 -1.53
C PRO A 37 3.42 -7.90 -0.52
N ASP A 38 2.44 -7.25 0.10
CA ASP A 38 1.60 -7.84 1.14
C ASP A 38 0.26 -7.12 1.27
N TYR A 39 -0.64 -7.68 2.06
CA TYR A 39 -1.97 -7.15 2.32
C TYR A 39 -2.29 -7.23 3.81
N VAL A 40 -2.79 -6.15 4.37
CA VAL A 40 -3.33 -6.12 5.73
C VAL A 40 -4.81 -6.47 5.69
N ASN A 41 -5.23 -7.46 6.47
CA ASN A 41 -6.64 -7.77 6.64
C ASN A 41 -7.38 -6.58 7.24
N THR A 42 -8.56 -6.25 6.75
CA THR A 42 -9.36 -5.15 7.32
C THR A 42 -10.14 -5.58 8.57
N GLY A 43 -10.22 -6.88 8.85
CA GLY A 43 -11.11 -7.46 9.85
C GLY A 43 -12.53 -7.72 9.33
N TRP A 44 -12.82 -7.38 8.08
CA TRP A 44 -14.13 -7.50 7.45
C TRP A 44 -14.04 -8.23 6.11
N TYR A 45 -14.53 -9.45 6.04
CA TYR A 45 -14.44 -10.28 4.84
C TYR A 45 -15.05 -9.62 3.59
N ILE A 46 -16.18 -8.93 3.76
CA ILE A 46 -16.86 -8.23 2.66
C ILE A 46 -15.99 -7.08 2.14
N LEU A 47 -15.37 -6.32 3.03
CA LEU A 47 -14.50 -5.22 2.64
C LEU A 47 -13.22 -5.75 1.96
N ASN A 48 -12.62 -6.81 2.49
CA ASN A 48 -11.50 -7.48 1.85
C ASN A 48 -11.84 -7.88 0.42
N ALA A 49 -12.98 -8.55 0.23
CA ALA A 49 -13.45 -8.99 -1.08
C ALA A 49 -13.70 -7.81 -2.03
N ALA A 50 -14.27 -6.72 -1.53
CA ALA A 50 -14.50 -5.51 -2.31
C ALA A 50 -13.20 -4.82 -2.74
N MET A 51 -12.16 -4.83 -1.89
CA MET A 51 -10.88 -4.19 -2.18
C MET A 51 -9.98 -5.01 -3.11
N THR A 52 -9.98 -6.34 -2.98
CA THR A 52 -8.96 -7.19 -3.63
C THR A 52 -9.52 -8.40 -4.36
N GLY A 53 -10.81 -8.66 -4.28
CA GLY A 53 -11.44 -9.90 -4.77
C GLY A 53 -11.20 -11.12 -3.86
N SER A 54 -10.51 -10.96 -2.73
CA SER A 54 -10.19 -12.04 -1.78
C SER A 54 -10.74 -11.71 -0.40
N ILE A 55 -11.40 -12.65 0.25
CA ILE A 55 -11.90 -12.47 1.61
C ILE A 55 -10.79 -12.41 2.67
N PHE A 56 -9.56 -12.80 2.33
CA PHE A 56 -8.41 -12.83 3.24
C PHE A 56 -7.44 -11.67 3.04
N LYS A 57 -7.49 -10.97 1.89
CA LYS A 57 -6.59 -9.88 1.54
C LYS A 57 -7.36 -8.56 1.57
N GLY A 58 -6.95 -7.65 2.44
CA GLY A 58 -7.62 -6.37 2.62
C GLY A 58 -6.83 -5.20 2.05
N ALA A 59 -6.39 -4.28 2.91
CA ALA A 59 -5.64 -3.10 2.51
C ALA A 59 -4.28 -3.48 1.91
N PRO A 60 -3.94 -3.00 0.70
CA PRO A 60 -2.66 -3.30 0.07
C PRO A 60 -1.52 -2.57 0.79
N ALA A 61 -0.45 -3.29 1.13
CA ALA A 61 0.76 -2.69 1.67
C ALA A 61 1.45 -1.80 0.61
N SER A 62 2.18 -0.80 1.08
CA SER A 62 2.88 0.18 0.22
C SER A 62 1.95 0.95 -0.75
N ARG A 63 0.70 1.14 -0.36
CA ARG A 63 -0.29 1.92 -1.10
C ARG A 63 -1.03 2.87 -0.16
N VAL A 64 -1.56 3.95 -0.72
CA VAL A 64 -2.47 4.86 -0.02
C VAL A 64 -3.89 4.37 -0.24
N VAL A 65 -4.62 4.18 0.86
CA VAL A 65 -6.04 3.83 0.86
C VAL A 65 -6.82 4.98 1.49
N THR A 66 -7.83 5.49 0.80
CA THR A 66 -8.66 6.58 1.29
C THR A 66 -10.02 6.05 1.72
N LEU A 67 -10.44 6.37 2.95
CA LEU A 67 -11.78 6.12 3.47
C LEU A 67 -12.57 7.43 3.42
N SER A 68 -13.58 7.50 2.58
CA SER A 68 -14.42 8.69 2.40
C SER A 68 -15.87 8.40 2.79
N GLY A 69 -16.53 9.37 3.40
CA GLY A 69 -17.92 9.27 3.85
C GLY A 69 -18.26 10.40 4.82
N GLU A 70 -19.54 10.56 5.12
CA GLU A 70 -20.04 11.55 6.08
C GLU A 70 -19.51 11.32 7.50
N SER A 71 -19.63 12.32 8.37
CA SER A 71 -19.29 12.16 9.79
C SER A 71 -20.17 11.08 10.43
N GLY A 72 -19.58 10.30 11.35
CA GLY A 72 -20.32 9.24 12.07
C GLY A 72 -20.51 7.93 11.29
N THR A 73 -20.00 7.81 10.06
CA THR A 73 -20.15 6.58 9.23
C THR A 73 -19.21 5.43 9.59
N GLY A 74 -18.38 5.59 10.65
CA GLY A 74 -17.50 4.54 11.13
C GLY A 74 -16.11 4.49 10.48
N LYS A 75 -15.67 5.56 9.78
CA LYS A 75 -14.34 5.60 9.13
C LYS A 75 -13.19 5.34 10.13
N SER A 76 -13.21 6.03 11.27
CA SER A 76 -12.20 5.86 12.33
C SER A 76 -12.27 4.46 12.96
N TYR A 77 -13.47 3.93 13.15
CA TYR A 77 -13.68 2.56 13.61
C TYR A 77 -13.01 1.55 12.66
N LEU A 78 -13.22 1.73 11.36
CA LEU A 78 -12.63 0.87 10.33
C LEU A 78 -11.11 1.02 10.29
N ALA A 79 -10.59 2.25 10.35
CA ALA A 79 -9.16 2.52 10.36
C ALA A 79 -8.47 1.82 11.55
N ILE A 80 -9.03 1.91 12.76
CA ILE A 80 -8.49 1.25 13.95
C ILE A 80 -8.64 -0.28 13.85
N SER A 81 -9.72 -0.78 13.26
CA SER A 81 -9.86 -2.22 12.99
C SER A 81 -8.75 -2.75 12.07
N ILE A 82 -8.37 -1.97 11.06
CA ILE A 82 -7.23 -2.31 10.19
C ILE A 82 -5.91 -2.27 11.00
N CYS A 83 -5.73 -1.29 11.88
CA CYS A 83 -4.57 -1.22 12.78
C CYS A 83 -4.47 -2.46 13.66
N ARG A 84 -5.58 -2.93 14.23
CA ARG A 84 -5.63 -4.17 15.01
C ARG A 84 -5.17 -5.39 14.19
N GLU A 85 -5.67 -5.53 12.99
CA GLU A 85 -5.26 -6.65 12.13
C GLU A 85 -3.80 -6.52 11.68
N ALA A 86 -3.31 -5.29 11.49
CA ALA A 86 -1.90 -5.03 11.22
C ALA A 86 -1.01 -5.47 12.40
N GLN A 87 -1.41 -5.18 13.64
CA GLN A 87 -0.70 -5.64 14.84
C GLN A 87 -0.59 -7.16 14.91
N LYS A 88 -1.65 -7.90 14.53
CA LYS A 88 -1.61 -9.37 14.46
C LYS A 88 -0.60 -9.90 13.44
N GLN A 89 -0.27 -9.10 12.44
CA GLN A 89 0.76 -9.40 11.42
C GLN A 89 2.15 -8.89 11.83
N GLY A 90 2.31 -8.31 13.03
CA GLY A 90 3.58 -7.82 13.56
C GLY A 90 3.92 -6.37 13.18
N TYR A 91 2.98 -5.62 12.62
CA TYR A 91 3.17 -4.18 12.35
C TYR A 91 2.90 -3.34 13.60
N THR A 92 3.60 -2.22 13.72
CA THR A 92 3.31 -1.16 14.71
C THR A 92 2.55 -0.03 14.02
N PRO A 93 1.26 0.18 14.30
CA PRO A 93 0.51 1.29 13.74
C PRO A 93 1.01 2.64 14.24
N ILE A 94 1.07 3.61 13.33
CA ILE A 94 1.27 5.02 13.65
C ILE A 94 0.02 5.76 13.21
N TYR A 95 -0.76 6.25 14.18
CA TYR A 95 -2.01 6.96 13.95
C TYR A 95 -1.83 8.46 14.15
N MET A 96 -2.12 9.25 13.13
CA MET A 96 -2.12 10.71 13.21
C MET A 96 -3.55 11.18 13.36
N ASP A 97 -3.90 11.68 14.55
CA ASP A 97 -5.24 12.16 14.90
C ASP A 97 -5.28 13.70 14.89
N SER A 98 -5.75 14.27 13.79
CA SER A 98 -5.89 15.72 13.65
C SER A 98 -7.12 16.29 14.35
N GLU A 99 -8.07 15.44 14.72
CA GLU A 99 -9.33 15.85 15.38
C GLU A 99 -9.26 15.69 16.90
N GLY A 100 -8.30 14.91 17.43
CA GLY A 100 -8.21 14.59 18.87
C GLY A 100 -9.40 13.76 19.37
N ALA A 101 -9.99 12.96 18.50
CA ALA A 101 -11.24 12.23 18.78
C ALA A 101 -11.02 10.79 19.26
N ILE A 102 -9.79 10.31 19.23
CA ILE A 102 -9.43 8.93 19.57
C ILE A 102 -8.84 8.89 20.97
N ASP A 103 -9.44 8.12 21.86
CA ASP A 103 -8.93 7.83 23.20
C ASP A 103 -8.44 6.39 23.36
N THR A 104 -7.70 6.14 24.42
CA THR A 104 -7.12 4.83 24.73
C THR A 104 -8.19 3.77 24.90
N GLU A 105 -9.29 4.11 25.61
CA GLU A 105 -10.38 3.16 25.88
C GLU A 105 -11.04 2.70 24.59
N PHE A 106 -11.24 3.59 23.63
CA PHE A 106 -11.81 3.25 22.33
C PHE A 106 -10.91 2.29 21.55
N VAL A 107 -9.60 2.54 21.53
CA VAL A 107 -8.61 1.70 20.85
C VAL A 107 -8.55 0.30 21.48
N GLU A 108 -8.56 0.21 22.82
CA GLU A 108 -8.57 -1.05 23.58
C GLU A 108 -9.87 -1.84 23.36
N ARG A 109 -11.00 -1.17 23.36
CA ARG A 109 -12.32 -1.79 23.10
C ARG A 109 -12.40 -2.42 21.72
N LEU A 110 -11.65 -1.90 20.75
CA LEU A 110 -11.53 -2.47 19.41
C LEU A 110 -10.53 -3.63 19.35
N GLY A 111 -9.84 -3.92 20.45
CA GLY A 111 -8.92 -5.04 20.59
C GLY A 111 -7.51 -4.77 20.04
N CYS A 112 -7.12 -3.50 19.96
CA CYS A 112 -5.73 -3.13 19.67
C CYS A 112 -4.89 -3.20 20.96
N ASP A 113 -3.63 -3.54 20.80
CA ASP A 113 -2.63 -3.42 21.85
C ASP A 113 -2.12 -1.97 21.89
N THR A 114 -2.50 -1.22 22.93
CA THR A 114 -2.12 0.19 23.09
C THR A 114 -0.65 0.37 23.41
N SER A 115 0.03 -0.66 23.93
CA SER A 115 1.48 -0.62 24.19
C SER A 115 2.31 -0.64 22.89
N ASN A 116 1.72 -1.13 21.80
CA ASN A 116 2.33 -1.17 20.47
C ASN A 116 1.52 -0.34 19.45
N PHE A 117 1.00 0.81 19.88
CA PHE A 117 0.20 1.72 19.07
C PHE A 117 0.67 3.16 19.28
N ILE A 118 1.24 3.75 18.24
CA ILE A 118 1.76 5.13 18.32
C ILE A 118 0.66 6.09 17.85
N ILE A 119 0.30 7.05 18.72
CA ILE A 119 -0.62 8.14 18.34
C ILE A 119 0.13 9.47 18.35
N LYS A 120 -0.14 10.30 17.35
CA LYS A 120 0.31 11.69 17.28
C LYS A 120 -0.89 12.59 17.03
N GLN A 121 -1.09 13.54 17.90
CA GLN A 121 -2.03 14.66 17.76
C GLN A 121 -1.36 15.86 17.11
#